data_e1b9e0480588de2ad9d3b82872ba9ec2
#
_entry.id   e1b9e0480588de2ad9d3b82872ba9ec2
#
_cell.length_a   1.000
_cell.length_b   1.000
_cell.length_c   1.000
_cell.angle_alpha   90.00
_cell.angle_beta   90.00
_cell.angle_gamma   90.00
#
_symmetry.space_group_name_H-M   'P 1'
#
loop_
_entity.id
_entity.type
_entity.pdbx_description
1 polymer ?
#
loop_
_entity_poly.entity_id
_entity_poly.type
_entity_poly.pdbx_seq_one_letter_code
_entity_poly.pdbx_strand_id
1 'polypeptide(L)'
;MLDSLTSRLTGILDRLRGFGRLTEENIQEALREVRVALLEADVNFKVVKTFVERVRVKAVGLDVLQSLTPGQQVVKVVRDELVELLGGSGHRLAMAPHPPTVIMLVGLQGSGKTTSAAKLARHFQKQGQHPLLAAADVYRPAAIDQLKTLGAQLGVPVVGEADQRPVAICSEARDEAARRGLSPLILDTAGRLHIDEEMLEELRAIKRAVGPHHVLLVVDAMTGQDAVTVADKFNAAIGIDAVVLTKMDGDARGGAALSVREVTGRPIAFVGVGEKTDALEPFHPDRVAQRILGMGDVLSLVEKAQATVDAKQAEELAQKIREDSFTLEDFATQLKQLRSMGPLGQLLDMVPFFKGAKGMPKEMAGEEKELHRYEAIIASMTQLERRDPAVINGSRRARIARGSGTGVSDVNRLLKQYAQLKKMMKGLKQMEGRMGKFKGALPFPPR
;
A
#
# COMPACT_ATOMS: atom_id res chain seq x y z
N MET A 1 -8.18 -3.91 -3.14
CA MET A 1 -7.03 -4.85 -3.05
C MET A 1 -7.42 -6.03 -2.17
N LEU A 2 -7.38 -7.26 -2.69
CA LEU A 2 -7.67 -8.51 -1.95
C LEU A 2 -9.11 -8.66 -1.38
N ASP A 3 -10.05 -7.81 -1.78
CA ASP A 3 -11.36 -7.69 -1.10
C ASP A 3 -12.21 -8.97 -1.19
N SER A 4 -12.17 -9.66 -2.33
CA SER A 4 -12.90 -10.92 -2.53
C SER A 4 -12.36 -12.02 -1.61
N LEU A 5 -11.03 -12.19 -1.54
CA LEU A 5 -10.39 -13.18 -0.67
C LEU A 5 -10.61 -12.83 0.80
N THR A 6 -10.45 -11.54 1.16
CA THR A 6 -10.65 -11.06 2.54
C THR A 6 -12.06 -11.33 3.04
N SER A 7 -13.10 -11.00 2.26
CA SER A 7 -14.49 -11.19 2.69
C SER A 7 -14.81 -12.68 2.94
N ARG A 8 -14.32 -13.57 2.08
CA ARG A 8 -14.54 -15.02 2.23
C ARG A 8 -13.80 -15.59 3.42
N LEU A 9 -12.49 -15.31 3.56
CA LEU A 9 -11.71 -15.84 4.67
C LEU A 9 -12.19 -15.30 6.01
N THR A 10 -12.53 -14.00 6.10
CA THR A 10 -13.11 -13.43 7.32
C THR A 10 -14.39 -14.15 7.72
N GLY A 11 -15.32 -14.42 6.77
CA GLY A 11 -16.56 -15.13 7.05
C GLY A 11 -16.34 -16.56 7.57
N ILE A 12 -15.35 -17.29 7.02
CA ILE A 12 -14.98 -18.64 7.47
C ILE A 12 -14.41 -18.59 8.90
N LEU A 13 -13.48 -17.67 9.14
CA LEU A 13 -12.78 -17.57 10.42
C LEU A 13 -13.67 -17.03 11.55
N ASP A 14 -14.62 -16.16 11.24
CA ASP A 14 -15.58 -15.66 12.23
C ASP A 14 -16.53 -16.78 12.71
N ARG A 15 -16.90 -17.70 11.82
CA ARG A 15 -17.64 -18.91 12.23
C ARG A 15 -16.80 -19.78 13.17
N LEU A 16 -15.51 -19.98 12.86
CA LEU A 16 -14.61 -20.75 13.74
C LEU A 16 -14.45 -20.10 15.12
N ARG A 17 -14.39 -18.75 15.18
CA ARG A 17 -14.33 -18.02 16.47
C ARG A 17 -15.58 -18.20 17.32
N GLY A 18 -16.74 -18.43 16.69
CA GLY A 18 -18.00 -18.63 17.38
C GLY A 18 -18.15 -20.00 18.05
N PHE A 19 -17.31 -21.00 17.72
CA PHE A 19 -17.35 -22.30 18.35
C PHE A 19 -16.64 -22.29 19.72
N GLY A 20 -17.38 -22.61 20.77
CA GLY A 20 -16.83 -22.76 22.14
C GLY A 20 -15.90 -23.97 22.28
N ARG A 21 -16.12 -25.03 21.48
CA ARG A 21 -15.24 -26.19 21.30
C ARG A 21 -15.10 -26.48 19.82
N LEU A 22 -13.89 -26.77 19.37
CA LEU A 22 -13.63 -27.21 18.00
C LEU A 22 -13.37 -28.72 17.99
N THR A 23 -13.99 -29.39 17.02
CA THR A 23 -13.68 -30.78 16.68
C THR A 23 -12.78 -30.80 15.45
N GLU A 24 -12.07 -31.92 15.23
CA GLU A 24 -11.31 -32.13 14.01
C GLU A 24 -12.16 -31.94 12.75
N GLU A 25 -13.42 -32.39 12.79
CA GLU A 25 -14.38 -32.27 11.69
C GLU A 25 -14.67 -30.79 11.35
N ASN A 26 -14.92 -29.95 12.37
CA ASN A 26 -15.16 -28.51 12.17
C ASN A 26 -13.94 -27.81 11.53
N ILE A 27 -12.72 -28.20 11.96
CA ILE A 27 -11.48 -27.69 11.39
C ILE A 27 -11.34 -28.14 9.93
N GLN A 28 -11.60 -29.42 9.64
CA GLN A 28 -11.51 -29.95 8.28
C GLN A 28 -12.52 -29.30 7.33
N GLU A 29 -13.75 -29.04 7.79
CA GLU A 29 -14.77 -28.33 7.02
C GLU A 29 -14.33 -26.91 6.69
N ALA A 30 -13.88 -26.15 7.70
CA ALA A 30 -13.38 -24.81 7.50
C ALA A 30 -12.15 -24.76 6.55
N LEU A 31 -11.24 -25.72 6.65
CA LEU A 31 -10.10 -25.83 5.76
C LEU A 31 -10.47 -26.17 4.31
N ARG A 32 -11.56 -26.92 4.09
CA ARG A 32 -12.12 -27.11 2.73
C ARG A 32 -12.61 -25.79 2.14
N GLU A 33 -13.33 -24.99 2.92
CA GLU A 33 -13.78 -23.67 2.48
C GLU A 33 -12.60 -22.72 2.24
N VAL A 34 -11.59 -22.69 3.12
CA VAL A 34 -10.35 -21.90 2.92
C VAL A 34 -9.66 -22.32 1.63
N ARG A 35 -9.58 -23.64 1.35
CA ARG A 35 -9.02 -24.14 0.09
C ARG A 35 -9.77 -23.61 -1.13
N VAL A 36 -11.10 -23.64 -1.10
CA VAL A 36 -11.94 -23.12 -2.18
C VAL A 36 -11.72 -21.61 -2.35
N ALA A 37 -11.72 -20.84 -1.26
CA ALA A 37 -11.51 -19.41 -1.30
C ALA A 37 -10.15 -19.02 -1.91
N LEU A 38 -9.08 -19.75 -1.59
CA LEU A 38 -7.75 -19.54 -2.15
C LEU A 38 -7.68 -19.90 -3.65
N LEU A 39 -8.32 -21.00 -4.07
CA LEU A 39 -8.38 -21.39 -5.48
C LEU A 39 -9.18 -20.39 -6.32
N GLU A 40 -10.30 -19.87 -5.82
CA GLU A 40 -11.08 -18.84 -6.48
C GLU A 40 -10.37 -17.48 -6.52
N ALA A 41 -9.45 -17.23 -5.57
CA ALA A 41 -8.53 -16.11 -5.60
C ALA A 41 -7.35 -16.32 -6.56
N ASP A 42 -7.38 -17.37 -7.37
CA ASP A 42 -6.34 -17.70 -8.35
C ASP A 42 -4.96 -17.99 -7.73
N VAL A 43 -4.96 -18.58 -6.50
CA VAL A 43 -3.72 -19.08 -5.89
C VAL A 43 -3.32 -20.41 -6.52
N ASN A 44 -2.03 -20.63 -6.76
CA ASN A 44 -1.52 -21.85 -7.34
C ASN A 44 -1.93 -23.11 -6.57
N PHE A 45 -2.43 -24.12 -7.26
CA PHE A 45 -2.96 -25.35 -6.65
C PHE A 45 -1.97 -26.04 -5.70
N LYS A 46 -0.68 -26.13 -6.08
CA LYS A 46 0.36 -26.76 -5.23
C LYS A 46 0.54 -25.95 -3.95
N VAL A 47 0.55 -24.62 -4.07
CA VAL A 47 0.66 -23.69 -2.93
C VAL A 47 -0.52 -23.86 -1.98
N VAL A 48 -1.76 -23.89 -2.51
CA VAL A 48 -2.97 -24.10 -1.71
C VAL A 48 -2.92 -25.46 -0.98
N LYS A 49 -2.52 -26.51 -1.67
CA LYS A 49 -2.41 -27.86 -1.07
C LYS A 49 -1.43 -27.87 0.11
N THR A 50 -0.25 -27.31 -0.09
CA THR A 50 0.80 -27.25 0.95
C THR A 50 0.35 -26.38 2.13
N PHE A 51 -0.25 -25.23 1.86
CA PHE A 51 -0.76 -24.34 2.89
C PHE A 51 -1.84 -24.99 3.76
N VAL A 52 -2.87 -25.57 3.13
CA VAL A 52 -3.96 -26.23 3.85
C VAL A 52 -3.45 -27.37 4.71
N GLU A 53 -2.49 -28.18 4.20
CA GLU A 53 -1.90 -29.27 4.96
C GLU A 53 -1.08 -28.78 6.16
N ARG A 54 -0.26 -27.74 5.99
CA ARG A 54 0.49 -27.12 7.11
C ARG A 54 -0.46 -26.59 8.19
N VAL A 55 -1.52 -25.88 7.79
CA VAL A 55 -2.54 -25.39 8.73
C VAL A 55 -3.24 -26.55 9.43
N ARG A 56 -3.62 -27.61 8.70
CA ARG A 56 -4.29 -28.78 9.26
C ARG A 56 -3.46 -29.42 10.37
N VAL A 57 -2.18 -29.70 10.08
CA VAL A 57 -1.28 -30.34 11.06
C VAL A 57 -1.16 -29.53 12.34
N LYS A 58 -1.05 -28.20 12.23
CA LYS A 58 -0.91 -27.30 13.38
C LYS A 58 -2.24 -27.05 14.10
N ALA A 59 -3.36 -26.97 13.37
CA ALA A 59 -4.67 -26.68 13.94
C ALA A 59 -5.31 -27.89 14.67
N VAL A 60 -4.97 -29.10 14.25
CA VAL A 60 -5.47 -30.36 14.90
C VAL A 60 -4.59 -30.77 16.08
N GLY A 61 -3.52 -30.03 16.38
CA GLY A 61 -2.65 -30.30 17.53
C GLY A 61 -3.40 -30.24 18.87
N LEU A 62 -2.99 -31.08 19.82
CA LEU A 62 -3.61 -31.17 21.16
C LEU A 62 -3.67 -29.81 21.89
N ASP A 63 -2.64 -28.98 21.71
CA ASP A 63 -2.58 -27.63 22.32
C ASP A 63 -3.69 -26.71 21.85
N VAL A 64 -4.12 -26.84 20.59
CA VAL A 64 -5.21 -26.05 20.00
C VAL A 64 -6.57 -26.56 20.47
N LEU A 65 -6.78 -27.89 20.40
CA LEU A 65 -8.05 -28.52 20.76
C LEU A 65 -8.37 -28.42 22.27
N GLN A 66 -7.36 -28.39 23.11
CA GLN A 66 -7.48 -28.26 24.57
C GLN A 66 -7.48 -26.81 25.05
N SER A 67 -7.31 -25.83 24.15
CA SER A 67 -7.31 -24.40 24.50
C SER A 67 -8.71 -23.93 24.96
N LEU A 68 -8.73 -22.96 25.87
CA LEU A 68 -9.96 -22.24 26.25
C LEU A 68 -10.54 -21.40 25.12
N THR A 69 -9.73 -21.08 24.09
CA THR A 69 -10.12 -20.27 22.93
C THR A 69 -9.67 -20.95 21.63
N PRO A 70 -10.13 -22.16 21.31
CA PRO A 70 -9.61 -22.95 20.19
C PRO A 70 -9.82 -22.26 18.84
N GLY A 71 -10.95 -21.58 18.62
CA GLY A 71 -11.19 -20.81 17.39
C GLY A 71 -10.18 -19.69 17.17
N GLN A 72 -9.75 -18.99 18.22
CA GLN A 72 -8.74 -17.94 18.13
C GLN A 72 -7.36 -18.54 17.82
N GLN A 73 -7.04 -19.72 18.36
CA GLN A 73 -5.79 -20.42 18.08
C GLN A 73 -5.71 -20.86 16.61
N VAL A 74 -6.79 -21.38 16.04
CA VAL A 74 -6.84 -21.73 14.61
C VAL A 74 -6.64 -20.49 13.73
N VAL A 75 -7.29 -19.37 14.06
CA VAL A 75 -7.08 -18.10 13.34
C VAL A 75 -5.62 -17.65 13.40
N LYS A 76 -4.98 -17.78 14.57
CA LYS A 76 -3.54 -17.50 14.74
C LYS A 76 -2.69 -18.42 13.85
N VAL A 77 -2.98 -19.71 13.83
CA VAL A 77 -2.26 -20.68 12.97
C VAL A 77 -2.40 -20.29 11.49
N VAL A 78 -3.63 -19.97 11.02
CA VAL A 78 -3.86 -19.53 9.64
C VAL A 78 -3.08 -18.26 9.33
N ARG A 79 -3.07 -17.28 10.25
CA ARG A 79 -2.31 -16.04 10.09
C ARG A 79 -0.81 -16.32 9.96
N ASP A 80 -0.27 -17.13 10.86
CA ASP A 80 1.16 -17.38 10.92
C ASP A 80 1.62 -18.15 9.66
N GLU A 81 0.80 -19.10 9.16
CA GLU A 81 1.07 -19.80 7.90
C GLU A 81 0.94 -18.87 6.68
N LEU A 82 0.00 -17.92 6.68
CA LEU A 82 -0.07 -16.89 5.62
C LEU A 82 1.17 -16.00 5.63
N VAL A 83 1.64 -15.59 6.79
CA VAL A 83 2.87 -14.79 6.91
C VAL A 83 4.06 -15.56 6.35
N GLU A 84 4.22 -16.84 6.70
CA GLU A 84 5.28 -17.70 6.17
C GLU A 84 5.17 -17.88 4.65
N LEU A 85 3.96 -18.11 4.14
CA LEU A 85 3.70 -18.22 2.70
C LEU A 85 4.11 -16.95 1.94
N LEU A 86 3.84 -15.78 2.52
CA LEU A 86 4.19 -14.47 1.96
C LEU A 86 5.67 -14.11 2.12
N GLY A 87 6.44 -14.83 2.94
CA GLY A 87 7.87 -14.62 3.08
C GLY A 87 8.40 -14.41 4.49
N GLY A 88 7.55 -14.54 5.51
CA GLY A 88 7.91 -14.40 6.92
C GLY A 88 8.17 -12.95 7.30
N SER A 89 9.31 -12.40 6.91
CA SER A 89 9.70 -11.00 7.16
C SER A 89 9.76 -10.17 5.88
N GLY A 90 9.59 -8.85 6.02
CA GLY A 90 9.77 -7.92 4.90
C GLY A 90 11.20 -7.96 4.35
N HIS A 91 11.34 -7.91 3.04
CA HIS A 91 12.63 -7.90 2.36
C HIS A 91 13.08 -6.45 2.10
N ARG A 92 14.31 -6.13 2.52
CA ARG A 92 14.93 -4.83 2.23
C ARG A 92 16.09 -5.03 1.26
N LEU A 93 16.18 -4.17 0.25
CA LEU A 93 17.33 -4.15 -0.65
C LEU A 93 18.55 -3.60 0.09
N ALA A 94 19.59 -4.39 0.18
CA ALA A 94 20.85 -3.96 0.78
C ALA A 94 21.57 -2.98 -0.16
N MET A 95 22.04 -1.86 0.38
CA MET A 95 22.87 -0.94 -0.38
C MET A 95 24.29 -1.49 -0.45
N ALA A 96 24.94 -1.32 -1.60
CA ALA A 96 26.33 -1.72 -1.76
C ALA A 96 27.26 -0.89 -0.84
N PRO A 97 28.31 -1.49 -0.31
CA PRO A 97 29.26 -0.77 0.53
C PRO A 97 29.99 0.38 -0.20
N HIS A 98 30.10 0.26 -1.52
CA HIS A 98 30.63 1.31 -2.40
C HIS A 98 29.61 1.66 -3.48
N PRO A 99 29.25 2.95 -3.67
CA PRO A 99 28.34 3.37 -4.73
C PRO A 99 28.93 3.16 -6.12
N PRO A 100 28.08 2.91 -7.13
CA PRO A 100 26.62 2.82 -7.03
C PRO A 100 26.12 1.43 -6.63
N THR A 101 25.00 1.37 -5.88
CA THR A 101 24.19 0.15 -5.85
C THR A 101 23.47 0.04 -7.19
N VAL A 102 23.67 -1.04 -7.92
CA VAL A 102 23.04 -1.26 -9.23
C VAL A 102 21.82 -2.16 -9.07
N ILE A 103 20.66 -1.66 -9.49
CA ILE A 103 19.37 -2.36 -9.48
C ILE A 103 18.91 -2.54 -10.93
N MET A 104 18.75 -3.76 -11.38
CA MET A 104 18.31 -4.10 -12.73
C MET A 104 16.86 -4.55 -12.69
N LEU A 105 15.97 -3.85 -13.42
CA LEU A 105 14.57 -4.23 -13.57
C LEU A 105 14.40 -5.13 -14.78
N VAL A 106 13.79 -6.29 -14.60
CA VAL A 106 13.47 -7.25 -15.68
C VAL A 106 11.99 -7.60 -15.65
N GLY A 107 11.44 -8.08 -16.77
CA GLY A 107 10.03 -8.47 -16.85
C GLY A 107 9.44 -8.24 -18.24
N LEU A 108 8.21 -8.73 -18.46
CA LEU A 108 7.52 -8.62 -19.75
C LEU A 108 7.11 -7.18 -20.08
N GLN A 109 6.78 -6.94 -21.32
CA GLN A 109 6.18 -5.69 -21.77
C GLN A 109 4.86 -5.42 -21.04
N GLY A 110 4.63 -4.18 -20.63
CA GLY A 110 3.41 -3.79 -19.92
C GLY A 110 3.37 -4.17 -18.44
N SER A 111 4.40 -4.86 -17.90
CA SER A 111 4.48 -5.19 -16.47
C SER A 111 4.70 -3.98 -15.56
N GLY A 112 5.05 -2.82 -16.10
CA GLY A 112 5.24 -1.58 -15.34
C GLY A 112 6.70 -1.28 -14.95
N LYS A 113 7.70 -1.80 -15.66
CA LYS A 113 9.13 -1.58 -15.36
C LYS A 113 9.51 -0.10 -15.33
N THR A 114 9.22 0.65 -16.40
CA THR A 114 9.53 2.09 -16.50
C THR A 114 8.89 2.90 -15.37
N THR A 115 7.62 2.62 -15.07
CA THR A 115 6.94 3.27 -13.94
C THR A 115 7.55 2.84 -12.60
N SER A 116 7.93 1.57 -12.46
CA SER A 116 8.58 1.07 -11.23
C SER A 116 9.97 1.65 -11.04
N ALA A 117 10.73 1.89 -12.13
CA ALA A 117 12.02 2.58 -12.07
C ALA A 117 11.88 3.98 -11.46
N ALA A 118 10.93 4.78 -11.93
CA ALA A 118 10.64 6.10 -11.40
C ALA A 118 10.15 6.06 -9.93
N LYS A 119 9.27 5.11 -9.61
CA LYS A 119 8.76 4.91 -8.23
C LYS A 119 9.87 4.51 -7.26
N LEU A 120 10.76 3.60 -7.66
CA LEU A 120 11.93 3.22 -6.87
C LEU A 120 12.87 4.41 -6.66
N ALA A 121 13.14 5.19 -7.71
CA ALA A 121 13.93 6.41 -7.59
C ALA A 121 13.32 7.37 -6.55
N ARG A 122 12.00 7.59 -6.61
CA ARG A 122 11.29 8.40 -5.62
C ARG A 122 11.36 7.83 -4.21
N HIS A 123 11.25 6.50 -4.09
CA HIS A 123 11.37 5.80 -2.80
C HIS A 123 12.75 6.03 -2.17
N PHE A 124 13.82 5.88 -2.93
CA PHE A 124 15.19 6.09 -2.45
C PHE A 124 15.50 7.56 -2.18
N GLN A 125 14.95 8.51 -2.98
CA GLN A 125 15.07 9.95 -2.67
C GLN A 125 14.47 10.29 -1.30
N LYS A 126 13.31 9.72 -0.95
CA LYS A 126 12.71 9.90 0.38
C LYS A 126 13.60 9.38 1.52
N GLN A 127 14.52 8.47 1.22
CA GLN A 127 15.52 7.96 2.17
C GLN A 127 16.84 8.74 2.14
N GLY A 128 16.87 9.89 1.44
CA GLY A 128 18.08 10.73 1.35
C GLY A 128 19.12 10.23 0.34
N GLN A 129 18.76 9.27 -0.53
CA GLN A 129 19.65 8.78 -1.58
C GLN A 129 19.53 9.64 -2.85
N HIS A 130 20.54 9.57 -3.71
CA HIS A 130 20.61 10.31 -4.98
C HIS A 130 20.60 9.34 -6.18
N PRO A 131 19.42 8.87 -6.62
CA PRO A 131 19.34 7.86 -7.67
C PRO A 131 19.72 8.40 -9.04
N LEU A 132 20.16 7.49 -9.92
CA LEU A 132 20.31 7.67 -11.36
C LEU A 132 19.45 6.64 -12.08
N LEU A 133 18.78 7.05 -13.16
CA LEU A 133 18.00 6.16 -14.02
C LEU A 133 18.73 5.90 -15.34
N ALA A 134 18.70 4.65 -15.83
CA ALA A 134 19.20 4.29 -17.15
C ALA A 134 18.04 3.79 -18.01
N ALA A 135 17.80 4.46 -19.15
CA ALA A 135 16.75 4.13 -20.11
C ALA A 135 17.28 3.14 -21.15
N ALA A 136 17.26 1.85 -20.84
CA ALA A 136 17.79 0.80 -21.70
C ALA A 136 16.72 0.06 -22.52
N ASP A 137 15.44 0.51 -22.51
CA ASP A 137 14.38 0.03 -23.41
C ASP A 137 14.44 0.81 -24.75
N VAL A 138 15.44 0.54 -25.58
CA VAL A 138 15.69 1.23 -26.84
C VAL A 138 14.73 0.80 -27.96
N TYR A 139 14.04 -0.33 -27.80
CA TYR A 139 13.09 -0.84 -28.81
C TYR A 139 11.77 -0.06 -28.80
N ARG A 140 11.55 0.74 -27.78
CA ARG A 140 10.37 1.58 -27.61
C ARG A 140 10.80 3.02 -27.35
N PRO A 141 10.97 3.86 -28.39
CA PRO A 141 11.40 5.25 -28.19
C PRO A 141 10.55 6.01 -27.18
N ALA A 142 9.23 5.78 -27.18
CA ALA A 142 8.32 6.37 -26.22
C ALA A 142 8.62 5.97 -24.74
N ALA A 143 9.28 4.82 -24.48
CA ALA A 143 9.65 4.43 -23.13
C ALA A 143 10.84 5.26 -22.61
N ILE A 144 11.80 5.57 -23.44
CA ILE A 144 12.93 6.46 -23.11
C ILE A 144 12.40 7.85 -22.76
N ASP A 145 11.54 8.43 -23.61
CA ASP A 145 10.93 9.75 -23.39
C ASP A 145 10.06 9.75 -22.12
N GLN A 146 9.34 8.67 -21.89
CA GLN A 146 8.55 8.49 -20.67
C GLN A 146 9.46 8.51 -19.43
N LEU A 147 10.56 7.76 -19.43
CA LEU A 147 11.48 7.73 -18.30
C LEU A 147 12.17 9.08 -18.09
N LYS A 148 12.58 9.76 -19.18
CA LYS A 148 13.14 11.12 -19.13
C LYS A 148 12.13 12.12 -18.53
N THR A 149 10.87 12.05 -18.94
CA THR A 149 9.79 12.89 -18.40
C THR A 149 9.58 12.65 -16.90
N LEU A 150 9.50 11.37 -16.48
CA LEU A 150 9.36 11.00 -15.08
C LEU A 150 10.60 11.43 -14.26
N GLY A 151 11.79 11.26 -14.80
CA GLY A 151 13.03 11.72 -14.19
C GLY A 151 13.04 13.23 -13.97
N ALA A 152 12.66 14.00 -14.98
CA ALA A 152 12.55 15.46 -14.89
C ALA A 152 11.53 15.91 -13.82
N GLN A 153 10.37 15.26 -13.74
CA GLN A 153 9.36 15.53 -12.70
C GLN A 153 9.88 15.26 -11.28
N LEU A 154 10.76 14.27 -11.13
CA LEU A 154 11.33 13.88 -9.84
C LEU A 154 12.66 14.60 -9.53
N GLY A 155 13.23 15.33 -10.49
CA GLY A 155 14.59 15.87 -10.36
C GLY A 155 15.67 14.79 -10.32
N VAL A 156 15.44 13.63 -10.99
CA VAL A 156 16.36 12.50 -11.08
C VAL A 156 17.00 12.50 -12.46
N PRO A 157 18.34 12.45 -12.56
CA PRO A 157 19.01 12.37 -13.85
C PRO A 157 18.71 11.02 -14.54
N VAL A 158 18.63 11.06 -15.88
CA VAL A 158 18.38 9.89 -16.74
C VAL A 158 19.45 9.82 -17.81
N VAL A 159 20.05 8.65 -18.00
CA VAL A 159 21.03 8.34 -19.05
C VAL A 159 20.41 7.39 -20.05
N GLY A 160 20.70 7.54 -21.34
CA GLY A 160 20.33 6.66 -22.45
C GLY A 160 19.66 7.41 -23.60
N GLU A 161 20.04 7.01 -24.82
CA GLU A 161 19.52 7.50 -26.09
C GLU A 161 19.07 6.32 -26.97
N ALA A 162 18.13 6.59 -27.88
CA ALA A 162 17.48 5.53 -28.68
C ALA A 162 18.40 4.86 -29.71
N ASP A 163 19.49 5.49 -30.08
CA ASP A 163 20.48 5.00 -31.05
C ASP A 163 21.61 4.18 -30.40
N GLN A 164 21.62 4.09 -29.09
CA GLN A 164 22.62 3.34 -28.32
C GLN A 164 22.20 1.87 -28.12
N ARG A 165 23.18 1.00 -27.87
CA ARG A 165 22.90 -0.38 -27.45
C ARG A 165 22.57 -0.46 -25.97
N PRO A 166 21.62 -1.30 -25.54
CA PRO A 166 21.21 -1.43 -24.13
C PRO A 166 22.39 -1.67 -23.17
N VAL A 167 23.33 -2.55 -23.57
CA VAL A 167 24.54 -2.84 -22.76
C VAL A 167 25.42 -1.62 -22.59
N ALA A 168 25.59 -0.82 -23.67
CA ALA A 168 26.41 0.40 -23.63
C ALA A 168 25.77 1.45 -22.70
N ILE A 169 24.46 1.68 -22.81
CA ILE A 169 23.71 2.59 -21.94
C ILE A 169 23.92 2.20 -20.46
N CYS A 170 23.74 0.91 -20.15
CA CYS A 170 23.86 0.43 -18.78
C CYS A 170 25.30 0.59 -18.22
N SER A 171 26.32 0.33 -19.05
CA SER A 171 27.73 0.50 -18.65
C SER A 171 28.08 1.98 -18.45
N GLU A 172 27.67 2.84 -19.37
CA GLU A 172 27.86 4.29 -19.27
C GLU A 172 27.16 4.87 -18.03
N ALA A 173 25.92 4.46 -17.78
CA ALA A 173 25.16 4.87 -16.60
C ALA A 173 25.86 4.45 -15.30
N ARG A 174 26.45 3.24 -15.25
CA ARG A 174 27.22 2.78 -14.08
C ARG A 174 28.43 3.67 -13.84
N ASP A 175 29.19 3.95 -14.90
CA ASP A 175 30.41 4.77 -14.83
C ASP A 175 30.06 6.24 -14.47
N GLU A 176 28.95 6.75 -15.00
CA GLU A 176 28.42 8.07 -14.66
C GLU A 176 27.98 8.13 -13.18
N ALA A 177 27.26 7.12 -12.71
CA ALA A 177 26.84 7.02 -11.31
C ALA A 177 28.04 7.01 -10.37
N ALA A 178 29.09 6.22 -10.70
CA ALA A 178 30.32 6.17 -9.92
C ALA A 178 31.06 7.52 -9.89
N ARG A 179 31.20 8.17 -11.06
CA ARG A 179 31.87 9.49 -11.16
C ARG A 179 31.16 10.58 -10.37
N ARG A 180 29.83 10.58 -10.37
CA ARG A 180 29.01 11.60 -9.70
C ARG A 180 28.61 11.25 -8.28
N GLY A 181 28.99 10.06 -7.79
CA GLY A 181 28.59 9.58 -6.46
C GLY A 181 27.07 9.35 -6.32
N LEU A 182 26.38 9.02 -7.44
CA LEU A 182 24.93 8.77 -7.46
C LEU A 182 24.65 7.31 -7.09
N SER A 183 23.67 7.09 -6.23
CA SER A 183 23.23 5.74 -5.81
C SER A 183 21.80 5.82 -5.29
N PRO A 184 20.94 4.81 -5.60
CA PRO A 184 21.21 3.68 -6.49
C PRO A 184 21.13 4.05 -7.98
N LEU A 185 21.78 3.24 -8.82
CA LEU A 185 21.56 3.20 -10.26
C LEU A 185 20.44 2.21 -10.55
N ILE A 186 19.38 2.65 -11.22
CA ILE A 186 18.22 1.82 -11.58
C ILE A 186 18.18 1.67 -13.10
N LEU A 187 18.30 0.44 -13.59
CA LEU A 187 18.30 0.11 -15.01
C LEU A 187 16.89 -0.29 -15.43
N ASP A 188 16.25 0.50 -16.29
CA ASP A 188 14.98 0.16 -16.93
C ASP A 188 15.27 -0.57 -18.25
N THR A 189 15.20 -1.91 -18.19
CA THR A 189 15.52 -2.75 -19.36
C THR A 189 14.31 -2.97 -20.27
N ALA A 190 14.56 -3.37 -21.49
CA ALA A 190 13.51 -3.74 -22.43
C ALA A 190 12.66 -4.90 -21.90
N GLY A 191 11.40 -4.95 -22.36
CA GLY A 191 10.52 -6.09 -22.17
C GLY A 191 9.86 -6.46 -23.49
N ARG A 192 9.72 -7.76 -23.73
CA ARG A 192 8.97 -8.29 -24.86
C ARG A 192 7.63 -8.87 -24.41
N LEU A 193 6.72 -9.11 -25.34
CA LEU A 193 5.41 -9.71 -25.05
C LEU A 193 5.52 -11.13 -24.49
N HIS A 194 6.56 -11.86 -24.93
CA HIS A 194 6.85 -13.22 -24.49
C HIS A 194 8.33 -13.34 -24.11
N ILE A 195 8.64 -14.34 -23.29
CA ILE A 195 10.01 -14.70 -22.97
C ILE A 195 10.58 -15.46 -24.18
N ASP A 196 11.56 -14.86 -24.85
CA ASP A 196 12.33 -15.47 -25.92
C ASP A 196 13.83 -15.45 -25.60
N GLU A 197 14.62 -16.26 -26.32
CA GLU A 197 16.04 -16.41 -26.02
C GLU A 197 16.84 -15.14 -26.34
N GLU A 198 16.44 -14.36 -27.32
CA GLU A 198 17.10 -13.10 -27.67
C GLU A 198 17.01 -12.07 -26.52
N MET A 199 15.81 -11.92 -25.94
CA MET A 199 15.61 -11.07 -24.77
C MET A 199 16.44 -11.57 -23.58
N LEU A 200 16.43 -12.89 -23.34
CA LEU A 200 17.18 -13.47 -22.22
C LEU A 200 18.69 -13.26 -22.39
N GLU A 201 19.21 -13.41 -23.61
CA GLU A 201 20.64 -13.20 -23.88
C GLU A 201 21.03 -11.71 -23.74
N GLU A 202 20.18 -10.79 -24.17
CA GLU A 202 20.39 -9.36 -23.92
C GLU A 202 20.45 -9.05 -22.42
N LEU A 203 19.50 -9.54 -21.65
CA LEU A 203 19.49 -9.34 -20.20
C LEU A 203 20.70 -9.98 -19.51
N ARG A 204 21.15 -11.16 -19.97
CA ARG A 204 22.38 -11.80 -19.49
C ARG A 204 23.61 -10.95 -19.86
N ALA A 205 23.64 -10.38 -21.06
CA ALA A 205 24.74 -9.48 -21.47
C ALA A 205 24.81 -8.22 -20.61
N ILE A 206 23.68 -7.58 -20.34
CA ILE A 206 23.61 -6.43 -19.41
C ILE A 206 24.07 -6.88 -18.02
N LYS A 207 23.56 -7.98 -17.49
CA LYS A 207 23.93 -8.50 -16.17
C LYS A 207 25.44 -8.74 -16.05
N ARG A 208 26.08 -9.34 -17.08
CA ARG A 208 27.54 -9.56 -17.13
C ARG A 208 28.33 -8.23 -17.17
N ALA A 209 27.83 -7.23 -17.92
CA ALA A 209 28.54 -5.97 -18.11
C ALA A 209 28.55 -5.08 -16.88
N VAL A 210 27.42 -5.00 -16.15
CA VAL A 210 27.26 -4.05 -15.06
C VAL A 210 27.32 -4.67 -13.66
N GLY A 211 27.19 -6.00 -13.54
CA GLY A 211 27.22 -6.69 -12.25
C GLY A 211 26.17 -6.17 -11.26
N PRO A 212 24.85 -6.26 -11.56
CA PRO A 212 23.82 -5.69 -10.69
C PRO A 212 23.86 -6.35 -9.30
N HIS A 213 23.70 -5.52 -8.26
CA HIS A 213 23.56 -5.98 -6.88
C HIS A 213 22.17 -6.60 -6.64
N HIS A 214 21.17 -6.12 -7.38
CA HIS A 214 19.81 -6.63 -7.32
C HIS A 214 19.20 -6.74 -8.71
N VAL A 215 18.69 -7.92 -9.05
CA VAL A 215 17.86 -8.17 -10.23
C VAL A 215 16.41 -8.27 -9.73
N LEU A 216 15.61 -7.25 -10.02
CA LEU A 216 14.21 -7.20 -9.61
C LEU A 216 13.31 -7.55 -10.78
N LEU A 217 12.52 -8.61 -10.61
CA LEU A 217 11.49 -8.96 -11.56
C LEU A 217 10.23 -8.12 -11.30
N VAL A 218 9.81 -7.37 -12.31
CA VAL A 218 8.57 -6.58 -12.27
C VAL A 218 7.46 -7.37 -12.94
N VAL A 219 6.42 -7.67 -12.18
CA VAL A 219 5.29 -8.51 -12.61
C VAL A 219 3.97 -7.80 -12.33
N ASP A 220 3.05 -7.91 -13.29
CA ASP A 220 1.68 -7.43 -13.14
C ASP A 220 0.86 -8.43 -12.30
N ALA A 221 0.41 -8.01 -11.13
CA ALA A 221 -0.37 -8.88 -10.23
C ALA A 221 -1.73 -9.30 -10.82
N MET A 222 -2.28 -8.49 -11.75
CA MET A 222 -3.57 -8.79 -12.38
C MET A 222 -3.51 -9.99 -13.33
N THR A 223 -2.31 -10.41 -13.77
CA THR A 223 -2.14 -11.56 -14.66
C THR A 223 -2.25 -12.92 -13.95
N GLY A 224 -2.45 -12.93 -12.62
CA GLY A 224 -2.73 -14.14 -11.86
C GLY A 224 -1.63 -15.20 -11.98
N GLN A 225 -1.98 -16.43 -12.41
CA GLN A 225 -1.02 -17.53 -12.53
C GLN A 225 0.01 -17.33 -13.65
N ASP A 226 -0.27 -16.50 -14.65
CA ASP A 226 0.74 -16.15 -15.68
C ASP A 226 1.91 -15.39 -15.03
N ALA A 227 1.63 -14.53 -14.04
CA ALA A 227 2.67 -13.86 -13.26
C ALA A 227 3.62 -14.87 -12.60
N VAL A 228 3.09 -15.95 -12.05
CA VAL A 228 3.87 -17.02 -11.39
C VAL A 228 4.73 -17.77 -12.40
N THR A 229 4.14 -18.12 -13.55
CA THR A 229 4.85 -18.81 -14.64
C THR A 229 6.00 -17.95 -15.20
N VAL A 230 5.76 -16.66 -15.39
CA VAL A 230 6.76 -15.69 -15.83
C VAL A 230 7.88 -15.59 -14.80
N ALA A 231 7.54 -15.49 -13.51
CA ALA A 231 8.52 -15.39 -12.44
C ALA A 231 9.44 -16.60 -12.35
N ASP A 232 8.88 -17.80 -12.49
CA ASP A 232 9.65 -19.05 -12.49
C ASP A 232 10.65 -19.10 -13.67
N LYS A 233 10.19 -18.78 -14.88
CA LYS A 233 11.05 -18.73 -16.07
C LYS A 233 12.17 -17.72 -15.97
N PHE A 234 11.90 -16.47 -15.52
CA PHE A 234 12.95 -15.47 -15.32
C PHE A 234 13.94 -15.88 -14.24
N ASN A 235 13.46 -16.48 -13.14
CA ASN A 235 14.32 -16.96 -12.08
C ASN A 235 15.27 -18.08 -12.58
N ALA A 236 14.76 -19.03 -13.36
CA ALA A 236 15.57 -20.09 -13.94
C ALA A 236 16.59 -19.59 -14.97
N ALA A 237 16.21 -18.59 -15.81
CA ALA A 237 17.04 -18.13 -16.93
C ALA A 237 18.11 -17.10 -16.54
N ILE A 238 17.80 -16.18 -15.61
CA ILE A 238 18.64 -15.02 -15.28
C ILE A 238 19.05 -15.04 -13.80
N GLY A 239 18.23 -15.66 -12.94
CA GLY A 239 18.34 -15.56 -11.48
C GLY A 239 17.90 -14.18 -11.01
N ILE A 240 16.73 -14.13 -10.40
CA ILE A 240 16.18 -12.92 -9.79
C ILE A 240 16.50 -12.91 -8.28
N ASP A 241 16.60 -11.73 -7.68
CA ASP A 241 16.86 -11.57 -6.25
C ASP A 241 15.58 -11.28 -5.48
N ALA A 242 14.68 -10.49 -6.09
CA ALA A 242 13.36 -10.19 -5.52
C ALA A 242 12.34 -9.83 -6.61
N VAL A 243 11.08 -9.72 -6.21
CA VAL A 243 9.95 -9.40 -7.09
C VAL A 243 9.32 -8.07 -6.69
N VAL A 244 8.90 -7.30 -7.70
CA VAL A 244 8.06 -6.12 -7.58
C VAL A 244 6.70 -6.44 -8.20
N LEU A 245 5.65 -6.48 -7.41
CA LEU A 245 4.29 -6.69 -7.90
C LEU A 245 3.65 -5.33 -8.21
N THR A 246 3.24 -5.13 -9.45
CA THR A 246 2.56 -3.90 -9.90
C THR A 246 1.05 -4.10 -9.96
N LYS A 247 0.31 -3.00 -10.04
CA LYS A 247 -1.15 -2.95 -10.22
C LYS A 247 -1.93 -3.71 -9.15
N MET A 248 -1.39 -3.78 -7.94
CA MET A 248 -2.05 -4.43 -6.81
C MET A 248 -3.35 -3.73 -6.41
N ASP A 249 -3.53 -2.45 -6.75
CA ASP A 249 -4.76 -1.68 -6.57
C ASP A 249 -5.92 -2.21 -7.41
N GLY A 250 -5.64 -2.76 -8.60
CA GLY A 250 -6.61 -3.43 -9.48
C GLY A 250 -6.80 -4.92 -9.17
N ASP A 251 -5.92 -5.55 -8.39
CA ASP A 251 -6.00 -6.97 -8.07
C ASP A 251 -6.93 -7.22 -6.86
N ALA A 252 -8.15 -7.66 -7.16
CA ALA A 252 -9.12 -8.06 -6.14
C ALA A 252 -8.89 -9.50 -5.60
N ARG A 253 -8.10 -10.33 -6.30
CA ARG A 253 -7.91 -11.75 -6.00
C ARG A 253 -6.71 -12.00 -5.10
N GLY A 254 -5.53 -11.41 -5.44
CA GLY A 254 -4.30 -11.52 -4.67
C GLY A 254 -3.52 -12.83 -4.83
N GLY A 255 -3.94 -13.70 -5.75
CA GLY A 255 -3.34 -15.02 -5.93
C GLY A 255 -1.88 -14.97 -6.37
N ALA A 256 -1.50 -13.97 -7.19
CA ALA A 256 -0.13 -13.77 -7.60
C ALA A 256 0.81 -13.52 -6.40
N ALA A 257 0.42 -12.66 -5.46
CA ALA A 257 1.22 -12.36 -4.27
C ALA A 257 1.45 -13.61 -3.39
N LEU A 258 0.43 -14.46 -3.25
CA LEU A 258 0.51 -15.69 -2.46
C LEU A 258 1.33 -16.78 -3.16
N SER A 259 1.41 -16.76 -4.50
CA SER A 259 2.00 -17.85 -5.27
C SER A 259 3.44 -17.58 -5.72
N VAL A 260 3.77 -16.35 -6.09
CA VAL A 260 5.07 -15.99 -6.69
C VAL A 260 6.24 -16.38 -5.79
N ARG A 261 6.14 -16.07 -4.50
CA ARG A 261 7.22 -16.38 -3.56
C ARG A 261 7.40 -17.87 -3.34
N GLU A 262 6.32 -18.62 -3.16
CA GLU A 262 6.39 -20.07 -2.91
C GLU A 262 6.93 -20.83 -4.13
N VAL A 263 6.58 -20.38 -5.36
CA VAL A 263 7.05 -21.02 -6.60
C VAL A 263 8.50 -20.65 -6.91
N THR A 264 8.88 -19.38 -6.77
CA THR A 264 10.23 -18.92 -7.15
C THR A 264 11.26 -19.03 -6.03
N GLY A 265 10.84 -19.18 -4.78
CA GLY A 265 11.69 -19.04 -3.60
C GLY A 265 12.23 -17.63 -3.38
N ARG A 266 11.76 -16.63 -4.14
CA ARG A 266 12.26 -15.24 -4.09
C ARG A 266 11.31 -14.33 -3.35
N PRO A 267 11.82 -13.40 -2.50
CA PRO A 267 10.97 -12.51 -1.73
C PRO A 267 10.29 -11.47 -2.63
N ILE A 268 9.11 -11.01 -2.22
CA ILE A 268 8.51 -9.80 -2.76
C ILE A 268 9.12 -8.62 -1.99
N ALA A 269 9.74 -7.67 -2.73
CA ALA A 269 10.36 -6.50 -2.12
C ALA A 269 9.40 -5.31 -2.07
N PHE A 270 8.65 -5.07 -3.15
CA PHE A 270 7.76 -3.93 -3.28
C PHE A 270 6.44 -4.30 -3.94
N VAL A 271 5.43 -3.48 -3.66
CA VAL A 271 4.12 -3.52 -4.32
C VAL A 271 3.74 -2.14 -4.84
N GLY A 272 3.29 -2.08 -6.08
CA GLY A 272 2.70 -0.90 -6.70
C GLY A 272 1.20 -0.85 -6.43
N VAL A 273 0.75 0.22 -5.78
CA VAL A 273 -0.63 0.38 -5.28
C VAL A 273 -1.36 1.56 -5.93
N GLY A 274 -0.99 1.92 -7.14
CA GLY A 274 -1.59 3.01 -7.91
C GLY A 274 -0.65 3.56 -8.97
N GLU A 275 -1.08 4.52 -9.76
CA GLU A 275 -0.32 5.09 -10.88
C GLU A 275 0.71 6.15 -10.47
N LYS A 276 0.47 6.89 -9.39
CA LYS A 276 1.33 7.98 -8.93
C LYS A 276 2.74 7.50 -8.58
N THR A 277 3.73 8.38 -8.74
CA THR A 277 5.15 8.06 -8.47
C THR A 277 5.46 7.73 -7.00
N ASP A 278 4.60 8.10 -6.07
CA ASP A 278 4.68 7.77 -4.65
C ASP A 278 3.89 6.51 -4.26
N ALA A 279 3.16 5.90 -5.21
CA ALA A 279 2.36 4.70 -4.99
C ALA A 279 3.20 3.41 -5.14
N LEU A 280 4.29 3.31 -4.37
CA LEU A 280 5.12 2.12 -4.20
C LEU A 280 5.35 1.91 -2.71
N GLU A 281 5.02 0.73 -2.22
CA GLU A 281 5.16 0.38 -0.82
C GLU A 281 6.13 -0.81 -0.67
N PRO A 282 7.00 -0.83 0.36
CA PRO A 282 7.70 -2.05 0.74
C PRO A 282 6.69 -3.15 1.09
N PHE A 283 7.00 -4.38 0.70
CA PHE A 283 6.12 -5.51 0.99
C PHE A 283 6.33 -6.00 2.42
N HIS A 284 5.26 -6.01 3.20
CA HIS A 284 5.24 -6.49 4.58
C HIS A 284 4.32 -7.70 4.71
N PRO A 285 4.85 -8.94 4.74
CA PRO A 285 4.08 -10.17 4.81
C PRO A 285 3.03 -10.21 5.93
N ASP A 286 3.41 -9.76 7.12
CA ASP A 286 2.54 -9.69 8.30
C ASP A 286 1.34 -8.77 8.11
N ARG A 287 1.53 -7.59 7.48
CA ARG A 287 0.47 -6.62 7.21
C ARG A 287 -0.49 -7.13 6.13
N VAL A 288 0.07 -7.75 5.08
CA VAL A 288 -0.74 -8.34 4.01
C VAL A 288 -1.56 -9.51 4.54
N ALA A 289 -0.98 -10.40 5.35
CA ALA A 289 -1.70 -11.49 6.00
C ALA A 289 -2.83 -10.97 6.90
N GLN A 290 -2.58 -9.93 7.72
CA GLN A 290 -3.62 -9.29 8.55
C GLN A 290 -4.75 -8.70 7.69
N ARG A 291 -4.41 -8.07 6.57
CA ARG A 291 -5.38 -7.49 5.63
C ARG A 291 -6.25 -8.57 4.99
N ILE A 292 -5.64 -9.67 4.54
CA ILE A 292 -6.33 -10.86 3.99
C ILE A 292 -7.33 -11.44 5.01
N LEU A 293 -6.99 -11.44 6.29
CA LEU A 293 -7.84 -11.96 7.37
C LEU A 293 -8.86 -10.95 7.93
N GLY A 294 -8.96 -9.77 7.32
CA GLY A 294 -9.88 -8.73 7.76
C GLY A 294 -9.54 -8.12 9.13
N MET A 295 -8.32 -8.33 9.63
CA MET A 295 -7.86 -7.83 10.92
C MET A 295 -7.42 -6.35 10.88
N GLY A 296 -7.42 -5.75 9.68
CA GLY A 296 -6.96 -4.38 9.45
C GLY A 296 -5.43 -4.24 9.42
N ASP A 297 -4.98 -3.07 9.01
CA ASP A 297 -3.54 -2.72 8.96
C ASP A 297 -3.33 -1.38 9.66
N VAL A 298 -3.40 -1.41 10.98
CA VAL A 298 -3.27 -0.20 11.83
C VAL A 298 -1.86 0.40 11.71
N LEU A 299 -0.83 -0.42 11.55
CA LEU A 299 0.55 0.07 11.45
C LEU A 299 0.79 0.88 10.17
N SER A 300 0.34 0.37 9.01
CA SER A 300 0.42 1.13 7.75
C SER A 300 -0.38 2.44 7.81
N LEU A 301 -1.53 2.44 8.51
CA LEU A 301 -2.31 3.66 8.72
C LEU A 301 -1.53 4.68 9.56
N VAL A 302 -0.91 4.25 10.66
CA VAL A 302 -0.09 5.11 11.53
C VAL A 302 1.12 5.66 10.77
N GLU A 303 1.82 4.83 10.00
CA GLU A 303 2.96 5.27 9.18
C GLU A 303 2.55 6.28 8.10
N LYS A 304 1.44 6.03 7.39
CA LYS A 304 0.90 6.99 6.41
C LYS A 304 0.49 8.31 7.08
N ALA A 305 -0.14 8.23 8.24
CA ALA A 305 -0.50 9.41 9.03
C ALA A 305 0.75 10.18 9.46
N GLN A 306 1.77 9.50 9.97
CA GLN A 306 3.04 10.13 10.38
C GLN A 306 3.80 10.77 9.22
N ALA A 307 3.78 10.13 8.03
CA ALA A 307 4.44 10.67 6.83
C ALA A 307 3.74 11.90 6.25
N THR A 308 2.45 12.08 6.54
CA THR A 308 1.61 13.14 5.94
C THR A 308 1.38 14.30 6.92
N VAL A 309 1.48 14.05 8.22
CA VAL A 309 1.25 15.05 9.27
C VAL A 309 2.60 15.66 9.67
N ASP A 310 2.78 16.94 9.34
CA ASP A 310 3.85 17.75 9.93
C ASP A 310 3.59 17.84 11.44
N ALA A 311 4.55 17.41 12.24
CA ALA A 311 4.44 17.39 13.71
C ALA A 311 4.03 18.76 14.27
N LYS A 312 4.50 19.87 13.66
CA LYS A 312 4.10 21.23 14.00
C LYS A 312 2.60 21.48 13.75
N GLN A 313 2.08 21.03 12.59
CA GLN A 313 0.67 21.20 12.25
C GLN A 313 -0.25 20.38 13.18
N ALA A 314 0.20 19.20 13.59
CA ALA A 314 -0.53 18.38 14.56
C ALA A 314 -0.59 19.05 15.94
N GLU A 315 0.49 19.68 16.37
CA GLU A 315 0.56 20.40 17.66
C GLU A 315 -0.29 21.66 17.63
N GLU A 316 -0.23 22.46 16.54
CA GLU A 316 -1.09 23.62 16.32
C GLU A 316 -2.58 23.25 16.29
N LEU A 317 -2.94 22.13 15.63
CA LEU A 317 -4.31 21.63 15.62
C LEU A 317 -4.78 21.21 17.01
N ALA A 318 -3.94 20.48 17.75
CA ALA A 318 -4.22 20.08 19.13
C ALA A 318 -4.42 21.30 20.03
N GLN A 319 -3.61 22.34 19.84
CA GLN A 319 -3.76 23.61 20.58
C GLN A 319 -5.07 24.30 20.21
N LYS A 320 -5.41 24.44 18.92
CA LYS A 320 -6.68 25.02 18.48
C LYS A 320 -7.91 24.28 18.99
N ILE A 321 -7.84 22.92 19.09
CA ILE A 321 -8.89 22.11 19.70
C ILE A 321 -9.00 22.42 21.22
N ARG A 322 -7.88 22.54 21.92
CA ARG A 322 -7.87 22.92 23.35
C ARG A 322 -8.44 24.29 23.60
N GLU A 323 -8.20 25.24 22.72
CA GLU A 323 -8.65 26.62 22.81
C GLU A 323 -10.07 26.87 22.26
N ASP A 324 -10.77 25.83 21.76
CA ASP A 324 -12.09 25.93 21.07
C ASP A 324 -12.05 26.86 19.84
N SER A 325 -10.87 27.07 19.25
CA SER A 325 -10.61 27.99 18.15
C SER A 325 -10.61 27.33 16.75
N PHE A 326 -11.08 26.06 16.66
CA PHE A 326 -11.19 25.33 15.40
C PHE A 326 -12.18 25.97 14.46
N THR A 327 -11.73 26.32 13.23
CA THR A 327 -12.48 27.08 12.21
C THR A 327 -12.82 26.21 10.98
N LEU A 328 -13.67 26.73 10.07
CA LEU A 328 -13.90 26.09 8.76
C LEU A 328 -12.64 26.09 7.87
N GLU A 329 -11.70 27.02 8.09
CA GLU A 329 -10.42 27.05 7.39
C GLU A 329 -9.53 25.87 7.84
N ASP A 330 -9.49 25.59 9.14
CA ASP A 330 -8.83 24.41 9.69
C ASP A 330 -9.47 23.13 9.18
N PHE A 331 -10.81 23.11 9.11
CA PHE A 331 -11.56 21.97 8.55
C PHE A 331 -11.21 21.72 7.09
N ALA A 332 -11.12 22.77 6.25
CA ALA A 332 -10.69 22.64 4.85
C ALA A 332 -9.24 22.10 4.73
N THR A 333 -8.35 22.55 5.62
CA THR A 333 -6.96 22.06 5.67
C THR A 333 -6.93 20.57 6.01
N GLN A 334 -7.75 20.12 6.97
CA GLN A 334 -7.86 18.72 7.32
C GLN A 334 -8.45 17.87 6.18
N LEU A 335 -9.44 18.38 5.44
CA LEU A 335 -9.98 17.69 4.25
C LEU A 335 -8.92 17.52 3.16
N LYS A 336 -8.07 18.52 2.93
CA LYS A 336 -6.95 18.44 1.98
C LYS A 336 -5.91 17.41 2.42
N GLN A 337 -5.58 17.38 3.71
CA GLN A 337 -4.66 16.37 4.27
C GLN A 337 -5.21 14.95 4.14
N LEU A 338 -6.49 14.73 4.49
CA LEU A 338 -7.16 13.43 4.30
C LEU A 338 -7.09 12.96 2.84
N ARG A 339 -7.30 13.88 1.90
CA ARG A 339 -7.21 13.57 0.47
C ARG A 339 -5.78 13.23 0.02
N SER A 340 -4.76 13.87 0.60
CA SER A 340 -3.36 13.56 0.29
C SER A 340 -2.91 12.19 0.80
N MET A 341 -3.62 11.62 1.79
CA MET A 341 -3.34 10.28 2.34
C MET A 341 -3.83 9.13 1.44
N GLY A 342 -4.57 9.43 0.37
CA GLY A 342 -5.11 8.45 -0.57
C GLY A 342 -6.64 8.33 -0.54
N PRO A 343 -7.25 7.45 -1.35
CA PRO A 343 -8.69 7.25 -1.38
C PRO A 343 -9.22 6.86 0.01
N LEU A 344 -10.22 7.59 0.49
CA LEU A 344 -10.82 7.39 1.83
C LEU A 344 -11.31 5.95 2.07
N GLY A 345 -11.77 5.25 1.02
CA GLY A 345 -12.15 3.85 1.10
C GLY A 345 -11.00 2.95 1.57
N GLN A 346 -9.78 3.19 1.09
CA GLN A 346 -8.61 2.41 1.50
C GLN A 346 -8.20 2.67 2.96
N LEU A 347 -8.39 3.90 3.45
CA LEU A 347 -8.10 4.25 4.84
C LEU A 347 -9.12 3.64 5.81
N LEU A 348 -10.40 3.62 5.44
CA LEU A 348 -11.47 3.00 6.23
C LEU A 348 -11.33 1.48 6.32
N ASP A 349 -10.84 0.84 5.25
CA ASP A 349 -10.59 -0.61 5.24
C ASP A 349 -9.41 -1.04 6.14
N MET A 350 -8.52 -0.12 6.47
CA MET A 350 -7.37 -0.37 7.35
C MET A 350 -7.72 -0.37 8.84
N VAL A 351 -8.87 0.17 9.23
CA VAL A 351 -9.28 0.28 10.65
C VAL A 351 -10.44 -0.66 10.97
N PRO A 352 -10.23 -1.77 11.71
CA PRO A 352 -11.27 -2.75 12.02
C PRO A 352 -12.45 -2.17 12.81
N PHE A 353 -12.19 -1.10 13.59
CA PHE A 353 -13.17 -0.43 14.44
C PHE A 353 -14.31 0.24 13.65
N PHE A 354 -14.06 0.68 12.42
CA PHE A 354 -15.08 1.35 11.61
C PHE A 354 -16.06 0.39 10.93
N LYS A 355 -15.70 -0.88 10.75
CA LYS A 355 -16.62 -1.92 10.21
C LYS A 355 -17.78 -2.24 11.15
N GLY A 356 -17.68 -1.94 12.45
CA GLY A 356 -18.68 -2.25 13.48
C GLY A 356 -19.40 -1.06 14.12
N ALA A 357 -18.98 0.17 13.85
CA ALA A 357 -19.56 1.37 14.44
C ALA A 357 -20.90 1.71 13.78
N LYS A 358 -21.99 1.14 14.28
CA LYS A 358 -23.39 1.46 13.92
C LYS A 358 -23.78 2.94 14.11
N GLY A 359 -22.84 3.83 14.43
CA GLY A 359 -23.08 5.23 14.75
C GLY A 359 -22.39 6.26 13.84
N MET A 360 -21.55 5.84 12.89
CA MET A 360 -21.04 6.78 11.89
C MET A 360 -22.01 6.81 10.70
N PRO A 361 -22.55 7.99 10.32
CA PRO A 361 -23.41 8.08 9.15
C PRO A 361 -22.61 7.56 7.94
N LYS A 362 -23.20 6.64 7.16
CA LYS A 362 -22.68 6.22 5.84
C LYS A 362 -22.38 7.42 4.92
N GLU A 363 -22.90 8.56 5.25
CA GLU A 363 -22.74 9.85 4.60
C GLU A 363 -21.34 10.50 4.81
N MET A 364 -20.53 10.08 5.81
CA MET A 364 -19.16 10.55 5.97
C MET A 364 -18.12 9.76 5.12
N ALA A 365 -18.55 8.62 4.57
CA ALA A 365 -17.79 7.88 3.55
C ALA A 365 -18.07 8.42 2.14
N GLY A 366 -18.41 9.70 2.02
CA GLY A 366 -18.75 10.38 0.79
C GLY A 366 -17.68 10.21 -0.27
N GLU A 367 -18.14 9.99 -1.49
CA GLU A 367 -17.30 9.92 -2.69
C GLU A 367 -16.33 11.11 -2.75
N GLU A 368 -15.16 10.93 -3.33
CA GLU A 368 -14.14 11.97 -3.58
C GLU A 368 -14.74 13.27 -4.14
N LYS A 369 -15.85 13.16 -4.87
CA LYS A 369 -16.67 14.27 -5.36
C LYS A 369 -17.29 15.13 -4.25
N GLU A 370 -17.66 14.58 -3.11
CA GLU A 370 -18.23 15.35 -2.00
C GLU A 370 -17.15 16.19 -1.29
N LEU A 371 -15.95 15.65 -1.14
CA LEU A 371 -14.82 16.39 -0.58
C LEU A 371 -14.48 17.61 -1.43
N HIS A 372 -14.45 17.44 -2.76
CA HIS A 372 -14.24 18.55 -3.69
C HIS A 372 -15.34 19.63 -3.57
N ARG A 373 -16.61 19.19 -3.40
CA ARG A 373 -17.73 20.13 -3.17
C ARG A 373 -17.55 20.92 -1.88
N TYR A 374 -17.13 20.27 -0.80
CA TYR A 374 -16.90 20.96 0.48
C TYR A 374 -15.73 21.96 0.39
N GLU A 375 -14.64 21.60 -0.27
CA GLU A 375 -13.54 22.53 -0.55
C GLU A 375 -14.02 23.75 -1.35
N ALA A 376 -14.80 23.54 -2.41
CA ALA A 376 -15.35 24.64 -3.23
C ALA A 376 -16.29 25.54 -2.43
N ILE A 377 -17.15 24.98 -1.57
CA ILE A 377 -18.07 25.72 -0.70
C ILE A 377 -17.26 26.58 0.28
N ILE A 378 -16.25 26.04 0.95
CA ILE A 378 -15.42 26.79 1.90
C ILE A 378 -14.60 27.88 1.16
N ALA A 379 -14.07 27.56 -0.04
CA ALA A 379 -13.34 28.53 -0.86
C ALA A 379 -14.22 29.74 -1.28
N SER A 380 -15.53 29.52 -1.44
CA SER A 380 -16.51 30.58 -1.79
C SER A 380 -16.94 31.42 -0.60
N MET A 381 -16.52 31.11 0.62
CA MET A 381 -16.79 31.86 1.84
C MET A 381 -15.78 33.01 2.01
N THR A 382 -16.20 34.12 2.62
CA THR A 382 -15.30 35.19 3.08
C THR A 382 -14.47 34.73 4.28
N GLN A 383 -13.37 35.41 4.59
CA GLN A 383 -12.55 35.07 5.78
C GLN A 383 -13.36 35.12 7.08
N LEU A 384 -14.28 36.09 7.22
CA LEU A 384 -15.16 36.18 8.39
C LEU A 384 -16.08 34.97 8.50
N GLU A 385 -16.66 34.50 7.40
CA GLU A 385 -17.56 33.35 7.37
C GLU A 385 -16.84 32.03 7.66
N ARG A 386 -15.57 31.90 7.26
CA ARG A 386 -14.74 30.75 7.58
C ARG A 386 -14.36 30.70 9.06
N ARG A 387 -14.16 31.87 9.69
CA ARG A 387 -13.79 31.98 11.11
C ARG A 387 -15.00 31.85 12.02
N ASP A 388 -16.10 32.49 11.66
CA ASP A 388 -17.35 32.46 12.42
C ASP A 388 -18.55 32.06 11.54
N PRO A 389 -18.86 30.75 11.46
CA PRO A 389 -20.00 30.28 10.70
C PRO A 389 -21.37 30.75 11.19
N ALA A 390 -21.46 31.30 12.40
CA ALA A 390 -22.73 31.83 12.93
C ALA A 390 -23.24 33.04 12.13
N VAL A 391 -22.35 33.76 11.45
CA VAL A 391 -22.75 34.91 10.60
C VAL A 391 -23.40 34.50 9.28
N ILE A 392 -23.40 33.19 8.93
CA ILE A 392 -23.91 32.68 7.65
C ILE A 392 -25.44 32.56 7.70
N ASN A 393 -26.13 33.61 7.29
CA ASN A 393 -27.57 33.65 7.14
C ASN A 393 -28.06 33.11 5.78
N GLY A 394 -29.37 33.13 5.52
CA GLY A 394 -29.96 32.58 4.31
C GLY A 394 -29.43 33.18 3.00
N SER A 395 -29.26 34.54 2.94
CA SER A 395 -28.75 35.21 1.76
C SER A 395 -27.27 34.88 1.49
N ARG A 396 -26.46 34.76 2.54
CA ARG A 396 -25.06 34.33 2.45
C ARG A 396 -24.94 32.86 1.98
N ARG A 397 -25.82 31.96 2.48
CA ARG A 397 -25.86 30.56 1.97
C ARG A 397 -26.16 30.48 0.49
N ALA A 398 -27.13 31.31 -0.01
CA ALA A 398 -27.45 31.35 -1.42
C ALA A 398 -26.28 31.90 -2.26
N ARG A 399 -25.55 32.91 -1.77
CA ARG A 399 -24.36 33.47 -2.42
C ARG A 399 -23.22 32.43 -2.47
N ILE A 400 -22.94 31.76 -1.35
CA ILE A 400 -21.91 30.75 -1.23
C ILE A 400 -22.23 29.57 -2.18
N ALA A 401 -23.47 29.09 -2.20
CA ALA A 401 -23.92 28.03 -3.09
C ALA A 401 -23.69 28.40 -4.57
N ARG A 402 -24.06 29.63 -4.96
CA ARG A 402 -23.86 30.09 -6.34
C ARG A 402 -22.38 30.19 -6.69
N GLY A 403 -21.54 30.73 -5.77
CA GLY A 403 -20.10 30.87 -5.98
C GLY A 403 -19.34 29.54 -6.06
N SER A 404 -19.83 28.50 -5.39
CA SER A 404 -19.23 27.17 -5.40
C SER A 404 -19.79 26.22 -6.45
N GLY A 405 -20.81 26.64 -7.22
CA GLY A 405 -21.50 25.79 -8.18
C GLY A 405 -22.28 24.62 -7.51
N THR A 406 -22.71 24.83 -6.24
CA THR A 406 -23.43 23.82 -5.45
C THR A 406 -24.82 24.29 -5.05
N GLY A 407 -25.62 23.45 -4.42
CA GLY A 407 -26.93 23.81 -3.87
C GLY A 407 -26.86 24.39 -2.45
N VAL A 408 -27.89 25.15 -2.03
CA VAL A 408 -28.02 25.62 -0.65
C VAL A 408 -28.10 24.45 0.33
N SER A 409 -28.66 23.32 -0.10
CA SER A 409 -28.70 22.06 0.64
C SER A 409 -27.29 21.53 0.99
N ASP A 410 -26.33 21.65 0.06
CA ASP A 410 -24.97 21.19 0.26
C ASP A 410 -24.22 22.10 1.25
N VAL A 411 -24.45 23.41 1.18
CA VAL A 411 -23.94 24.37 2.17
C VAL A 411 -24.46 24.05 3.56
N ASN A 412 -25.78 23.76 3.68
CA ASN A 412 -26.37 23.38 4.96
C ASN A 412 -25.82 22.06 5.51
N ARG A 413 -25.57 21.08 4.63
CA ARG A 413 -24.99 19.79 4.99
C ARG A 413 -23.57 19.97 5.55
N LEU A 414 -22.72 20.75 4.86
CA LEU A 414 -21.37 21.08 5.33
C LEU A 414 -21.41 21.75 6.71
N LEU A 415 -22.23 22.76 6.91
CA LEU A 415 -22.33 23.49 8.20
C LEU A 415 -22.80 22.56 9.32
N LYS A 416 -23.73 21.65 9.04
CA LYS A 416 -24.23 20.65 9.99
C LYS A 416 -23.11 19.67 10.39
N GLN A 417 -22.34 19.16 9.42
CA GLN A 417 -21.23 18.25 9.67
C GLN A 417 -20.12 18.94 10.48
N TYR A 418 -19.77 20.18 10.14
CA TYR A 418 -18.81 20.97 10.91
C TYR A 418 -19.27 21.15 12.36
N ALA A 419 -20.54 21.49 12.59
CA ALA A 419 -21.08 21.64 13.93
C ALA A 419 -21.07 20.34 14.74
N GLN A 420 -21.35 19.20 14.09
CA GLN A 420 -21.28 17.87 14.71
C GLN A 420 -19.82 17.52 15.10
N LEU A 421 -18.86 17.77 14.19
CA LEU A 421 -17.43 17.56 14.47
C LEU A 421 -16.98 18.41 15.66
N LYS A 422 -17.31 19.69 15.66
CA LYS A 422 -16.98 20.61 16.78
C LYS A 422 -17.58 20.12 18.11
N LYS A 423 -18.80 19.57 18.09
CA LYS A 423 -19.44 18.99 19.28
C LYS A 423 -18.72 17.74 19.78
N MET A 424 -18.29 16.84 18.86
CA MET A 424 -17.51 15.65 19.22
C MET A 424 -16.16 16.00 19.82
N MET A 425 -15.47 16.99 19.25
CA MET A 425 -14.18 17.48 19.77
C MET A 425 -14.32 18.03 21.19
N LYS A 426 -15.40 18.76 21.48
CA LYS A 426 -15.72 19.22 22.86
C LYS A 426 -15.99 18.05 23.82
N GLY A 427 -16.65 17.00 23.35
CA GLY A 427 -16.90 15.78 24.12
C GLY A 427 -15.61 15.04 24.50
N LEU A 428 -14.66 14.93 23.59
CA LEU A 428 -13.35 14.32 23.83
C LEU A 428 -12.55 15.12 24.87
N LYS A 429 -12.55 16.44 24.82
CA LYS A 429 -11.92 17.33 25.81
C LYS A 429 -12.48 17.08 27.24
N GLN A 430 -13.80 16.86 27.36
CA GLN A 430 -14.42 16.56 28.63
C GLN A 430 -14.05 15.17 29.17
N MET A 431 -13.83 14.18 28.28
CA MET A 431 -13.36 12.84 28.65
C MET A 431 -11.88 12.86 29.10
N GLU A 432 -10.99 13.57 28.41
CA GLU A 432 -9.59 13.76 28.85
C GLU A 432 -9.49 14.42 30.22
N GLY A 433 -10.30 15.42 30.49
CA GLY A 433 -10.38 16.07 31.83
C GLY A 433 -10.88 15.13 32.91
N ARG A 434 -11.67 14.10 32.59
CA ARG A 434 -12.10 13.06 33.53
C ARG A 434 -11.06 11.95 33.71
N MET A 435 -10.36 11.53 32.64
CA MET A 435 -9.28 10.53 32.70
C MET A 435 -8.00 11.09 33.38
N GLY A 436 -7.74 12.38 33.29
CA GLY A 436 -6.64 13.04 34.04
C GLY A 436 -6.75 12.93 35.55
N LYS A 437 -7.93 12.64 36.10
CA LYS A 437 -8.15 12.33 37.55
C LYS A 437 -7.95 10.85 37.90
N PHE A 438 -7.71 9.96 36.94
CA PHE A 438 -7.49 8.52 37.12
C PHE A 438 -6.04 8.08 36.89
N LYS A 439 -5.04 8.97 36.99
CA LYS A 439 -3.62 8.63 36.96
C LYS A 439 -3.16 7.97 38.29
N GLY A 440 -3.84 6.91 38.72
CA GLY A 440 -3.55 6.22 39.98
C GLY A 440 -3.63 4.70 39.95
N ALA A 441 -3.93 4.07 38.77
CA ALA A 441 -4.06 2.62 38.74
C ALA A 441 -3.79 2.03 37.35
N LEU A 442 -2.52 1.94 36.98
CA LEU A 442 -2.08 0.96 35.96
C LEU A 442 -0.82 0.29 36.48
N PRO A 443 -0.83 -1.04 36.71
CA PRO A 443 0.34 -1.78 37.15
C PRO A 443 1.11 -2.26 35.92
N PHE A 444 2.09 -1.48 35.43
CA PHE A 444 3.19 -2.00 34.64
C PHE A 444 4.50 -1.56 35.29
N PRO A 445 5.37 -2.50 35.70
CA PRO A 445 6.69 -2.18 36.17
C PRO A 445 7.59 -1.71 35.03
N PRO A 446 8.54 -0.81 35.32
CA PRO A 446 9.56 -0.42 34.37
C PRO A 446 10.66 -1.48 34.32
N ARG A 447 10.89 -2.10 33.16
CA ARG A 447 12.19 -2.53 32.60
C ARG A 447 12.00 -3.24 31.29
#